data_012fa5c81ea227ecf1abd58f722cdf9f
#
_entry.id   012fa5c81ea227ecf1abd58f722cdf9f
#
_cell.length_a   1.000
_cell.length_b   1.000
_cell.length_c   1.000
_cell.angle_alpha   90.00
_cell.angle_beta   90.00
_cell.angle_gamma   90.00
#
_symmetry.space_group_name_H-M   'P 1'
#
loop_
_entity.id
_entity.type
_entity.pdbx_description
1 polymer ?
#
loop_
_entity_poly.entity_id
_entity_poly.type
_entity_poly.pdbx_seq_one_letter_code
_entity_poly.pdbx_strand_id
1 'polypeptide(L)'
;MSSSISKLFKSCLFSLILFSSVAIAQTAICYNCPPEWADWGTQLNAIKSKVGVTGPPDNKNSGQSLAQLVAEKASPVADVTYLGVTFGIQARKEGVVTPYKPAAWNDIPAGLKDADGNWFTIHSGTLGFMVNVDALKGKPIPKTWADLLKPEYKGLIGYLDPSSAFVGYVGAVAINQARGGTLDNFGPAIDYFKALMKNEPIVPKQTSYARVLSGEIAILLDYDFNAYRAKYKDKANVEFVIPAEGSLVVPYVMSLVNKGPNQVNGKKVLDFVLSDEGQAIWANAYLRPVRASAIPKEVQARFLPASEYAKAKTVDYGKMAEVQKAFSDRYLKEIQ
;
A
#
# COMPACT_ATOMS: atom_id res chain seq x y z
N MET A 1 35.35 -59.97 -67.69
CA MET A 1 34.04 -60.45 -67.12
C MET A 1 33.99 -60.17 -65.63
N SER A 2 32.89 -59.74 -65.14
CA SER A 2 32.48 -59.50 -63.78
C SER A 2 32.59 -58.07 -63.28
N SER A 3 31.43 -57.41 -63.28
CA SER A 3 31.12 -56.08 -62.73
C SER A 3 30.87 -56.17 -61.24
N SER A 4 31.44 -55.25 -60.46
CA SER A 4 31.07 -55.04 -59.07
C SER A 4 30.36 -53.70 -58.90
N ILE A 5 29.09 -53.78 -58.53
CA ILE A 5 28.21 -52.65 -58.21
C ILE A 5 28.46 -52.23 -56.82
N SER A 6 29.00 -51.01 -56.62
CA SER A 6 29.10 -50.37 -55.28
C SER A 6 27.80 -49.61 -54.94
N LYS A 7 27.12 -50.06 -53.90
CA LYS A 7 25.93 -49.35 -53.35
C LYS A 7 26.39 -48.18 -52.45
N LEU A 8 26.13 -46.96 -52.91
CA LEU A 8 26.23 -45.77 -52.08
C LEU A 8 25.06 -45.74 -51.11
N PHE A 9 25.35 -45.87 -49.77
CA PHE A 9 24.41 -45.55 -48.69
C PHE A 9 24.51 -44.05 -48.45
N LYS A 10 23.46 -43.28 -48.83
CA LYS A 10 23.28 -41.91 -48.43
C LYS A 10 22.67 -41.90 -47.02
N SER A 11 23.47 -41.61 -46.01
CA SER A 11 23.02 -41.34 -44.64
C SER A 11 22.50 -39.91 -44.57
N CYS A 12 21.17 -39.74 -44.53
CA CYS A 12 20.54 -38.45 -44.20
C CYS A 12 20.64 -38.22 -42.66
N LEU A 13 21.59 -37.41 -42.26
CA LEU A 13 21.59 -36.86 -40.90
C LEU A 13 20.48 -35.80 -40.80
N PHE A 14 19.37 -36.15 -40.16
CA PHE A 14 18.33 -35.21 -39.77
C PHE A 14 18.82 -34.53 -38.50
N SER A 15 19.40 -33.32 -38.62
CA SER A 15 19.72 -32.47 -37.46
C SER A 15 18.42 -31.95 -36.83
N LEU A 16 18.02 -32.54 -35.72
CA LEU A 16 16.96 -31.99 -34.88
C LEU A 16 17.49 -30.70 -34.23
N ILE A 17 17.11 -29.56 -34.79
CA ILE A 17 17.35 -28.27 -34.12
C ILE A 17 16.32 -28.18 -33.00
N LEU A 18 16.77 -28.48 -31.77
CA LEU A 18 16.05 -28.16 -30.54
C LEU A 18 16.01 -26.64 -30.40
N PHE A 19 14.90 -26.02 -30.79
CA PHE A 19 14.60 -24.67 -30.37
C PHE A 19 14.35 -24.67 -28.85
N SER A 20 15.40 -24.46 -28.08
CA SER A 20 15.26 -24.07 -26.70
C SER A 20 14.58 -22.70 -26.68
N SER A 21 13.27 -22.68 -26.45
CA SER A 21 12.56 -21.45 -26.15
C SER A 21 13.16 -20.89 -24.86
N VAL A 22 14.04 -19.90 -24.98
CA VAL A 22 14.46 -19.08 -23.86
C VAL A 22 13.18 -18.41 -23.38
N ALA A 23 12.63 -18.89 -22.26
CA ALA A 23 11.54 -18.22 -21.58
C ALA A 23 12.08 -16.85 -21.13
N ILE A 24 11.81 -15.81 -21.91
CA ILE A 24 12.08 -14.44 -21.49
C ILE A 24 11.27 -14.23 -20.22
N ALA A 25 11.95 -14.01 -19.10
CA ALA A 25 11.28 -13.75 -17.83
C ALA A 25 10.33 -12.56 -18.02
N GLN A 26 9.03 -12.83 -17.86
CA GLN A 26 8.03 -11.77 -17.98
C GLN A 26 8.16 -10.88 -16.75
N THR A 27 8.48 -9.62 -16.95
CA THR A 27 8.64 -8.64 -15.84
C THR A 27 7.54 -7.60 -15.89
N ALA A 28 7.18 -7.10 -14.70
CA ALA A 28 6.40 -5.87 -14.53
C ALA A 28 6.92 -5.13 -13.30
N ILE A 29 7.28 -3.88 -13.47
CA ILE A 29 7.77 -3.05 -12.37
C ILE A 29 6.58 -2.38 -11.69
N CYS A 30 6.43 -2.66 -10.39
CA CYS A 30 5.43 -2.05 -9.53
C CYS A 30 6.08 -1.01 -8.63
N TYR A 31 5.71 0.27 -8.75
CA TYR A 31 6.15 1.28 -7.80
C TYR A 31 5.30 1.26 -6.53
N ASN A 32 5.98 1.38 -5.37
CA ASN A 32 5.40 1.33 -4.04
C ASN A 32 4.80 -0.05 -3.67
N CYS A 33 5.46 -1.14 -4.04
CA CYS A 33 5.06 -2.51 -3.67
C CYS A 33 6.09 -3.13 -2.69
N PRO A 34 6.26 -2.55 -1.47
CA PRO A 34 7.26 -3.00 -0.52
C PRO A 34 6.83 -4.31 0.16
N PRO A 35 7.70 -5.33 0.26
CA PRO A 35 7.35 -6.66 0.76
C PRO A 35 6.75 -6.67 2.17
N GLU A 36 7.22 -5.77 3.03
CA GLU A 36 6.80 -5.71 4.44
C GLU A 36 5.49 -4.94 4.66
N TRP A 37 5.11 -4.09 3.72
CA TRP A 37 3.88 -3.32 3.77
C TRP A 37 2.74 -4.07 3.08
N ALA A 38 1.59 -4.20 3.74
CA ALA A 38 0.39 -4.82 3.18
C ALA A 38 0.63 -6.24 2.60
N ASP A 39 1.64 -6.94 3.11
CA ASP A 39 2.06 -8.28 2.66
C ASP A 39 2.33 -8.40 1.14
N TRP A 40 2.84 -7.32 0.53
CA TRP A 40 3.21 -7.34 -0.89
C TRP A 40 4.20 -8.45 -1.23
N GLY A 41 5.03 -8.90 -0.27
CA GLY A 41 5.94 -10.03 -0.48
C GLY A 41 5.20 -11.31 -0.88
N THR A 42 4.12 -11.66 -0.18
CA THR A 42 3.27 -12.82 -0.53
C THR A 42 2.58 -12.59 -1.87
N GLN A 43 2.08 -11.38 -2.13
CA GLN A 43 1.40 -11.04 -3.36
C GLN A 43 2.32 -11.14 -4.58
N LEU A 44 3.54 -10.60 -4.51
CA LEU A 44 4.54 -10.68 -5.59
C LEU A 44 4.97 -12.13 -5.88
N ASN A 45 5.13 -12.95 -4.82
CA ASN A 45 5.41 -14.38 -4.97
C ASN A 45 4.27 -15.13 -5.66
N ALA A 46 3.02 -14.81 -5.32
CA ALA A 46 1.85 -15.40 -5.97
C ALA A 46 1.74 -14.97 -7.44
N ILE A 47 1.95 -13.68 -7.75
CA ILE A 47 2.00 -13.17 -9.12
C ILE A 47 3.05 -13.92 -9.94
N LYS A 48 4.26 -14.11 -9.39
CA LYS A 48 5.32 -14.89 -10.04
C LYS A 48 4.91 -16.33 -10.30
N SER A 49 4.37 -17.02 -9.31
CA SER A 49 4.07 -18.46 -9.40
C SER A 49 2.83 -18.78 -10.24
N LYS A 50 1.81 -17.89 -10.23
CA LYS A 50 0.51 -18.15 -10.87
C LYS A 50 0.38 -17.47 -12.23
N VAL A 51 0.99 -16.31 -12.39
CA VAL A 51 0.86 -15.49 -13.61
C VAL A 51 2.14 -15.49 -14.44
N GLY A 52 3.25 -15.97 -13.88
CA GLY A 52 4.55 -16.01 -14.55
C GLY A 52 5.21 -14.63 -14.69
N VAL A 53 4.72 -13.61 -13.98
CA VAL A 53 5.28 -12.25 -14.02
C VAL A 53 6.12 -12.00 -12.78
N THR A 54 7.37 -11.60 -12.97
CA THR A 54 8.28 -11.24 -11.88
C THR A 54 8.32 -9.72 -11.72
N GLY A 55 8.16 -9.23 -10.48
CA GLY A 55 8.33 -7.82 -10.15
C GLY A 55 9.39 -7.65 -9.05
N PRO A 56 10.35 -6.74 -9.20
CA PRO A 56 11.25 -6.40 -8.10
C PRO A 56 10.48 -5.68 -6.99
N PRO A 57 10.89 -5.88 -5.71
CA PRO A 57 10.35 -5.08 -4.60
C PRO A 57 10.66 -3.59 -4.80
N ASP A 58 9.75 -2.73 -4.36
CA ASP A 58 9.95 -1.28 -4.38
C ASP A 58 9.45 -0.65 -3.08
N ASN A 59 10.37 -0.03 -2.34
CA ASN A 59 10.13 0.50 -0.99
C ASN A 59 9.78 2.00 -0.96
N LYS A 60 9.41 2.59 -2.09
CA LYS A 60 8.93 3.98 -2.10
C LYS A 60 7.62 4.12 -1.32
N ASN A 61 7.34 5.33 -0.86
CA ASN A 61 5.99 5.70 -0.42
C ASN A 61 5.18 6.28 -1.60
N SER A 62 3.89 6.56 -1.39
CA SER A 62 2.99 7.05 -2.46
C SER A 62 3.45 8.37 -3.08
N GLY A 63 3.96 9.29 -2.26
CA GLY A 63 4.45 10.59 -2.76
C GLY A 63 5.74 10.45 -3.57
N GLN A 64 6.68 9.65 -3.11
CA GLN A 64 7.92 9.35 -3.83
C GLN A 64 7.62 8.67 -5.17
N SER A 65 6.66 7.73 -5.17
CA SER A 65 6.25 7.04 -6.39
C SER A 65 5.58 7.99 -7.40
N LEU A 66 4.68 8.85 -6.94
CA LEU A 66 4.05 9.85 -7.81
C LEU A 66 5.10 10.81 -8.39
N ALA A 67 6.01 11.33 -7.56
CA ALA A 67 7.06 12.24 -8.01
C ALA A 67 7.95 11.58 -9.09
N GLN A 68 8.31 10.32 -8.90
CA GLN A 68 9.10 9.58 -9.87
C GLN A 68 8.33 9.29 -11.16
N LEU A 69 7.05 8.88 -11.08
CA LEU A 69 6.20 8.70 -12.26
C LEU A 69 6.08 9.98 -13.09
N VAL A 70 5.98 11.14 -12.44
CA VAL A 70 5.95 12.45 -13.12
C VAL A 70 7.29 12.77 -13.77
N ALA A 71 8.39 12.53 -13.08
CA ALA A 71 9.75 12.74 -13.64
C ALA A 71 10.03 11.83 -14.84
N GLU A 72 9.52 10.60 -14.83
CA GLU A 72 9.70 9.60 -15.88
C GLU A 72 8.60 9.64 -16.97
N LYS A 73 7.70 10.62 -16.95
CA LYS A 73 6.52 10.65 -17.84
C LYS A 73 6.84 10.51 -19.34
N ALA A 74 8.01 11.01 -19.78
CA ALA A 74 8.45 10.89 -21.17
C ALA A 74 8.97 9.49 -21.52
N SER A 75 9.58 8.79 -20.55
CA SER A 75 10.13 7.45 -20.71
C SER A 75 9.88 6.64 -19.42
N PRO A 76 8.66 6.12 -19.19
CA PRO A 76 8.29 5.43 -17.98
C PRO A 76 9.11 4.16 -17.76
N VAL A 77 9.43 3.88 -16.50
CA VAL A 77 10.11 2.66 -16.06
C VAL A 77 9.12 1.68 -15.43
N ALA A 78 8.15 2.18 -14.67
CA ALA A 78 7.13 1.37 -14.05
C ALA A 78 6.04 0.93 -15.04
N ASP A 79 5.43 -0.21 -14.76
CA ASP A 79 4.28 -0.76 -15.50
C ASP A 79 2.97 -0.57 -14.73
N VAL A 80 3.05 -0.71 -13.40
CA VAL A 80 1.92 -0.51 -12.48
C VAL A 80 2.39 0.26 -11.26
N THR A 81 1.43 0.85 -10.55
CA THR A 81 1.73 1.57 -9.29
C THR A 81 0.65 1.30 -8.26
N TYR A 82 1.07 1.20 -6.98
CA TYR A 82 0.22 1.05 -5.82
C TYR A 82 0.30 2.33 -4.98
N LEU A 83 -0.83 2.98 -4.78
CA LEU A 83 -0.89 4.32 -4.17
C LEU A 83 -2.02 4.41 -3.16
N GLY A 84 -1.89 5.28 -2.17
CA GLY A 84 -3.03 5.79 -1.44
C GLY A 84 -3.95 6.57 -2.39
N VAL A 85 -5.25 6.52 -2.16
CA VAL A 85 -6.27 7.02 -3.10
C VAL A 85 -6.04 8.46 -3.56
N THR A 86 -5.59 9.37 -2.69
CA THR A 86 -5.34 10.77 -3.07
C THR A 86 -4.21 10.90 -4.10
N PHE A 87 -3.18 10.05 -3.99
CA PHE A 87 -2.09 9.99 -4.96
C PHE A 87 -2.52 9.32 -6.27
N GLY A 88 -3.45 8.35 -6.23
CA GLY A 88 -4.08 7.80 -7.42
C GLY A 88 -4.88 8.85 -8.20
N ILE A 89 -5.64 9.68 -7.50
CA ILE A 89 -6.38 10.82 -8.08
C ILE A 89 -5.40 11.82 -8.70
N GLN A 90 -4.30 12.15 -8.02
CA GLN A 90 -3.26 13.03 -8.54
C GLN A 90 -2.54 12.43 -9.75
N ALA A 91 -2.21 11.13 -9.73
CA ALA A 91 -1.57 10.43 -10.85
C ALA A 91 -2.41 10.50 -12.13
N ARG A 92 -3.76 10.38 -12.01
CA ARG A 92 -4.67 10.64 -13.12
C ARG A 92 -4.55 12.07 -13.63
N LYS A 93 -4.60 13.05 -12.74
CA LYS A 93 -4.50 14.49 -13.08
C LYS A 93 -3.17 14.81 -13.78
N GLU A 94 -2.08 14.20 -13.34
CA GLU A 94 -0.76 14.35 -13.95
C GLU A 94 -0.63 13.60 -15.29
N GLY A 95 -1.58 12.72 -15.64
CA GLY A 95 -1.56 11.93 -16.87
C GLY A 95 -0.44 10.90 -16.93
N VAL A 96 0.03 10.41 -15.77
CA VAL A 96 1.06 9.38 -15.64
C VAL A 96 0.47 7.96 -15.58
N VAL A 97 -0.84 7.83 -15.49
CA VAL A 97 -1.58 6.57 -15.55
C VAL A 97 -2.55 6.57 -16.73
N THR A 98 -2.97 5.38 -17.14
CA THR A 98 -3.84 5.18 -18.30
C THR A 98 -5.01 4.26 -17.95
N PRO A 99 -6.18 4.44 -18.59
CA PRO A 99 -7.34 3.60 -18.33
C PRO A 99 -7.07 2.10 -18.51
N TYR A 100 -7.45 1.33 -17.51
CA TYR A 100 -7.56 -0.12 -17.57
C TYR A 100 -8.66 -0.60 -16.63
N LYS A 101 -9.53 -1.46 -17.14
CA LYS A 101 -10.62 -2.09 -16.36
C LYS A 101 -10.33 -3.58 -16.25
N PRO A 102 -9.81 -4.06 -15.10
CA PRO A 102 -9.57 -5.49 -14.87
C PRO A 102 -10.84 -6.34 -14.97
N ALA A 103 -10.69 -7.65 -15.13
CA ALA A 103 -11.82 -8.56 -15.28
C ALA A 103 -12.88 -8.43 -14.17
N ALA A 104 -12.45 -8.23 -12.90
CA ALA A 104 -13.33 -8.02 -11.75
C ALA A 104 -13.77 -6.56 -11.54
N TRP A 105 -13.65 -5.70 -12.54
CA TRP A 105 -13.99 -4.27 -12.46
C TRP A 105 -15.38 -3.99 -11.88
N ASN A 106 -16.38 -4.78 -12.28
CA ASN A 106 -17.77 -4.55 -11.89
C ASN A 106 -18.03 -4.86 -10.41
N ASP A 107 -17.18 -5.64 -9.77
CA ASP A 107 -17.28 -6.00 -8.35
C ASP A 107 -16.81 -4.86 -7.43
N ILE A 108 -16.14 -3.84 -7.98
CA ILE A 108 -15.67 -2.69 -7.21
C ILE A 108 -16.80 -1.66 -7.11
N PRO A 109 -17.18 -1.20 -5.89
CA PRO A 109 -18.17 -0.14 -5.72
C PRO A 109 -17.80 1.14 -6.49
N ALA A 110 -18.81 1.86 -7.03
CA ALA A 110 -18.60 3.05 -7.86
C ALA A 110 -17.74 4.13 -7.17
N GLY A 111 -17.92 4.37 -5.89
CA GLY A 111 -17.13 5.35 -5.12
C GLY A 111 -15.68 4.92 -4.80
N LEU A 112 -15.29 3.68 -5.16
CA LEU A 112 -13.97 3.11 -4.90
C LEU A 112 -13.17 2.86 -6.19
N LYS A 113 -13.54 3.49 -7.29
CA LYS A 113 -12.84 3.42 -8.58
C LYS A 113 -13.05 4.69 -9.39
N ASP A 114 -12.09 5.01 -10.24
CA ASP A 114 -12.24 6.04 -11.25
C ASP A 114 -13.15 5.56 -12.40
N ALA A 115 -14.17 6.28 -12.77
CA ALA A 115 -15.15 5.85 -13.77
C ALA A 115 -14.51 5.48 -15.12
N ASP A 116 -13.43 6.18 -15.49
CA ASP A 116 -12.70 5.94 -16.74
C ASP A 116 -11.70 4.77 -16.62
N GLY A 117 -11.36 4.32 -15.40
CA GLY A 117 -10.46 3.21 -15.17
C GLY A 117 -9.01 3.60 -14.91
N ASN A 118 -8.72 4.86 -14.59
CA ASN A 118 -7.35 5.30 -14.32
C ASN A 118 -6.80 4.76 -13.00
N TRP A 119 -7.67 4.47 -12.04
CA TRP A 119 -7.31 3.81 -10.78
C TRP A 119 -8.50 3.02 -10.23
N PHE A 120 -8.22 2.04 -9.41
CA PHE A 120 -9.23 1.26 -8.70
C PHE A 120 -8.68 0.75 -7.36
N THR A 121 -9.56 0.69 -6.37
CA THR A 121 -9.25 0.18 -5.03
C THR A 121 -9.01 -1.32 -5.07
N ILE A 122 -7.99 -1.77 -4.36
CA ILE A 122 -7.70 -3.19 -4.13
C ILE A 122 -7.97 -3.62 -2.70
N HIS A 123 -7.74 -2.75 -1.74
CA HIS A 123 -8.05 -2.93 -0.33
C HIS A 123 -8.18 -1.58 0.39
N SER A 124 -8.63 -1.61 1.63
CA SER A 124 -8.63 -0.46 2.53
C SER A 124 -7.91 -0.78 3.84
N GLY A 125 -7.56 0.27 4.57
CA GLY A 125 -7.02 0.21 5.93
C GLY A 125 -7.74 1.19 6.85
N THR A 126 -7.82 0.87 8.14
CA THR A 126 -8.30 1.76 9.19
C THR A 126 -7.10 2.28 9.96
N LEU A 127 -6.95 3.60 10.02
CA LEU A 127 -5.87 4.23 10.76
C LEU A 127 -6.10 4.10 12.28
N GLY A 128 -5.02 3.93 13.02
CA GLY A 128 -5.04 3.89 14.49
C GLY A 128 -3.63 3.91 15.07
N PHE A 129 -3.53 3.47 16.30
CA PHE A 129 -2.26 3.29 16.99
C PHE A 129 -1.88 1.80 16.94
N MET A 130 -0.78 1.48 16.30
CA MET A 130 -0.09 0.20 16.42
C MET A 130 0.85 0.30 17.61
N VAL A 131 0.56 -0.42 18.70
CA VAL A 131 1.25 -0.27 19.98
C VAL A 131 2.01 -1.54 20.32
N ASN A 132 3.34 -1.47 20.38
CA ASN A 132 4.17 -2.52 20.96
C ASN A 132 4.12 -2.38 22.50
N VAL A 133 3.38 -3.29 23.14
CA VAL A 133 3.10 -3.23 24.58
C VAL A 133 4.37 -3.40 25.42
N ASP A 134 5.30 -4.25 24.98
CA ASP A 134 6.56 -4.48 25.69
C ASP A 134 7.45 -3.23 25.64
N ALA A 135 7.45 -2.52 24.51
CA ALA A 135 8.21 -1.27 24.34
C ALA A 135 7.63 -0.10 25.15
N LEU A 136 6.37 -0.16 25.59
CA LEU A 136 5.80 0.83 26.52
C LEU A 136 6.40 0.73 27.93
N LYS A 137 7.03 -0.40 28.29
CA LYS A 137 7.67 -0.59 29.61
C LYS A 137 6.74 -0.28 30.78
N GLY A 138 5.51 -0.79 30.72
CA GLY A 138 4.49 -0.63 31.75
C GLY A 138 3.69 0.69 31.73
N LYS A 139 3.96 1.59 30.76
CA LYS A 139 3.11 2.77 30.55
C LYS A 139 1.74 2.34 29.98
N PRO A 140 0.67 3.10 30.24
CA PRO A 140 -0.66 2.78 29.72
C PRO A 140 -0.68 2.82 28.19
N ILE A 141 -1.54 1.99 27.56
CA ILE A 141 -1.81 2.05 26.14
C ILE A 141 -2.64 3.29 25.85
N PRO A 142 -2.20 4.22 24.96
CA PRO A 142 -2.94 5.43 24.64
C PRO A 142 -4.26 5.07 23.93
N LYS A 143 -5.34 5.78 24.24
CA LYS A 143 -6.69 5.55 23.69
C LYS A 143 -7.26 6.76 22.95
N THR A 144 -6.59 7.89 23.05
CA THR A 144 -7.03 9.16 22.47
C THR A 144 -5.88 9.86 21.75
N TRP A 145 -6.20 10.72 20.78
CA TRP A 145 -5.18 11.59 20.19
C TRP A 145 -4.52 12.48 21.24
N ALA A 146 -5.29 12.93 22.24
CA ALA A 146 -4.77 13.75 23.33
C ALA A 146 -3.75 12.99 24.20
N ASP A 147 -3.89 11.68 24.37
CA ASP A 147 -2.94 10.88 25.14
C ASP A 147 -1.53 10.97 24.57
N LEU A 148 -1.37 11.00 23.25
CA LEU A 148 -0.05 11.07 22.59
C LEU A 148 0.70 12.38 22.90
N LEU A 149 0.02 13.40 23.40
CA LEU A 149 0.64 14.67 23.82
C LEU A 149 1.19 14.62 25.25
N LYS A 150 0.89 13.57 26.01
CA LYS A 150 1.38 13.43 27.38
C LYS A 150 2.90 13.18 27.39
N PRO A 151 3.65 13.80 28.32
CA PRO A 151 5.10 13.69 28.37
C PRO A 151 5.62 12.28 28.66
N GLU A 152 4.79 11.40 29.20
CA GLU A 152 5.14 9.99 29.44
C GLU A 152 5.46 9.21 28.15
N TYR A 153 4.98 9.67 26.99
CA TYR A 153 5.24 9.04 25.69
C TYR A 153 6.40 9.70 24.91
N LYS A 154 7.17 10.56 25.54
CA LYS A 154 8.34 11.19 24.91
C LYS A 154 9.31 10.15 24.37
N GLY A 155 9.70 10.29 23.09
CA GLY A 155 10.60 9.38 22.38
C GLY A 155 10.00 8.03 22.01
N LEU A 156 8.70 7.80 22.25
CA LEU A 156 8.05 6.50 22.01
C LEU A 156 7.12 6.50 20.78
N ILE A 157 6.80 7.67 20.24
CA ILE A 157 5.81 7.86 19.19
C ILE A 157 6.49 7.92 17.83
N GLY A 158 5.91 7.24 16.86
CA GLY A 158 6.30 7.35 15.45
C GLY A 158 5.09 7.63 14.54
N TYR A 159 5.32 8.36 13.47
CA TYR A 159 4.37 8.51 12.37
C TYR A 159 5.14 8.83 11.09
N LEU A 160 4.64 8.35 9.93
CA LEU A 160 5.30 8.64 8.67
C LEU A 160 5.10 10.10 8.27
N ASP A 161 6.10 10.66 7.58
CA ASP A 161 6.09 12.06 7.13
C ASP A 161 4.82 12.40 6.33
N PRO A 162 3.92 13.27 6.86
CA PRO A 162 2.65 13.59 6.21
C PRO A 162 2.79 14.36 4.90
N SER A 163 3.95 14.93 4.63
CA SER A 163 4.20 15.66 3.38
C SER A 163 4.40 14.74 2.18
N SER A 164 4.75 13.47 2.42
CA SER A 164 5.09 12.53 1.35
C SER A 164 4.44 11.15 1.49
N ALA A 165 4.22 10.66 2.72
CA ALA A 165 3.63 9.36 2.96
C ALA A 165 2.12 9.45 3.14
N PHE A 166 1.35 8.60 2.41
CA PHE A 166 -0.11 8.65 2.48
C PHE A 166 -0.63 8.38 3.89
N VAL A 167 -0.10 7.37 4.60
CA VAL A 167 -0.53 7.07 5.98
C VAL A 167 -0.27 8.24 6.92
N GLY A 168 0.83 8.98 6.76
CA GLY A 168 1.09 10.20 7.51
C GLY A 168 0.06 11.29 7.22
N TYR A 169 -0.27 11.52 5.94
CA TYR A 169 -1.30 12.48 5.57
C TYR A 169 -2.69 12.07 6.08
N VAL A 170 -3.04 10.79 6.01
CA VAL A 170 -4.28 10.27 6.62
C VAL A 170 -4.30 10.53 8.13
N GLY A 171 -3.16 10.36 8.82
CA GLY A 171 -3.00 10.72 10.22
C GLY A 171 -3.29 12.19 10.48
N ALA A 172 -2.76 13.07 9.64
CA ALA A 172 -3.02 14.51 9.75
C ALA A 172 -4.50 14.86 9.55
N VAL A 173 -5.17 14.26 8.58
CA VAL A 173 -6.61 14.47 8.35
C VAL A 173 -7.45 13.93 9.51
N ALA A 174 -7.12 12.73 10.03
CA ALA A 174 -7.81 12.14 11.18
C ALA A 174 -7.69 13.02 12.43
N ILE A 175 -6.48 13.45 12.76
CA ILE A 175 -6.20 14.37 13.88
C ILE A 175 -6.98 15.68 13.68
N ASN A 176 -6.94 16.23 12.46
CA ASN A 176 -7.63 17.49 12.15
C ASN A 176 -9.13 17.40 12.44
N GLN A 177 -9.78 16.35 11.91
CA GLN A 177 -11.22 16.14 12.13
C GLN A 177 -11.55 15.87 13.61
N ALA A 178 -10.75 15.03 14.29
CA ALA A 178 -10.92 14.73 15.71
C ALA A 178 -10.82 15.97 16.60
N ARG A 179 -10.15 17.02 16.12
CA ARG A 179 -9.97 18.30 16.82
C ARG A 179 -10.83 19.44 16.26
N GLY A 180 -11.88 19.11 15.48
CA GLY A 180 -12.85 20.06 14.95
C GLY A 180 -12.41 20.80 13.68
N GLY A 181 -11.31 20.40 13.04
CA GLY A 181 -10.88 20.92 11.75
C GLY A 181 -11.68 20.32 10.58
N THR A 182 -11.52 20.91 9.41
CA THR A 182 -12.10 20.47 8.14
C THR A 182 -11.03 20.35 7.05
N LEU A 183 -11.38 19.81 5.89
CA LEU A 183 -10.43 19.77 4.76
C LEU A 183 -10.04 21.16 4.24
N ASP A 184 -10.82 22.20 4.55
CA ASP A 184 -10.50 23.59 4.22
C ASP A 184 -9.71 24.31 5.33
N ASN A 185 -9.58 23.69 6.52
CA ASN A 185 -8.88 24.27 7.66
C ASN A 185 -8.08 23.19 8.42
N PHE A 186 -6.78 23.15 8.20
CA PHE A 186 -5.82 22.28 8.88
C PHE A 186 -5.14 22.92 10.10
N GLY A 187 -5.63 24.06 10.58
CA GLY A 187 -5.12 24.70 11.79
C GLY A 187 -5.01 23.74 12.97
N PRO A 188 -6.10 23.03 13.34
CA PRO A 188 -6.09 22.08 14.45
C PRO A 188 -5.05 20.95 14.33
N ALA A 189 -4.80 20.43 13.11
CA ALA A 189 -3.74 19.43 12.89
C ALA A 189 -2.34 20.02 13.05
N ILE A 190 -2.09 21.20 12.50
CA ILE A 190 -0.80 21.88 12.64
C ILE A 190 -0.48 22.17 14.10
N ASP A 191 -1.45 22.70 14.87
CA ASP A 191 -1.28 22.96 16.30
C ASP A 191 -1.01 21.67 17.08
N TYR A 192 -1.67 20.58 16.70
CA TYR A 192 -1.43 19.26 17.30
C TYR A 192 0.01 18.78 17.02
N PHE A 193 0.49 18.85 15.78
CA PHE A 193 1.86 18.43 15.46
C PHE A 193 2.89 19.30 16.17
N LYS A 194 2.69 20.63 16.27
CA LYS A 194 3.55 21.50 17.09
C LYS A 194 3.63 21.03 18.55
N ALA A 195 2.50 20.64 19.11
CA ALA A 195 2.47 20.10 20.47
C ALA A 195 3.17 18.73 20.57
N LEU A 196 2.94 17.85 19.56
CA LEU A 196 3.50 16.50 19.51
C LEU A 196 5.04 16.51 19.38
N MET A 197 5.60 17.52 18.72
CA MET A 197 7.07 17.67 18.58
C MET A 197 7.77 17.79 19.94
N LYS A 198 7.07 18.23 21.01
CA LYS A 198 7.62 18.23 22.38
C LYS A 198 7.90 16.82 22.90
N ASN A 199 7.22 15.82 22.34
CA ASN A 199 7.46 14.40 22.64
C ASN A 199 8.52 13.76 21.72
N GLU A 200 9.26 14.55 20.95
CA GLU A 200 10.37 14.09 20.11
C GLU A 200 10.00 12.86 19.27
N PRO A 201 8.95 12.92 18.44
CA PRO A 201 8.50 11.76 17.68
C PRO A 201 9.51 11.38 16.60
N ILE A 202 9.55 10.09 16.25
CA ILE A 202 10.32 9.57 15.13
C ILE A 202 9.47 9.74 13.86
N VAL A 203 9.98 10.47 12.85
CA VAL A 203 9.24 10.79 11.61
C VAL A 203 9.95 10.25 10.38
N PRO A 204 9.85 8.94 10.10
CA PRO A 204 10.45 8.34 8.91
C PRO A 204 9.62 8.65 7.64
N LYS A 205 10.27 8.52 6.49
CA LYS A 205 9.62 8.71 5.17
C LYS A 205 9.02 7.43 4.59
N GLN A 206 9.42 6.28 5.12
CA GLN A 206 9.01 4.96 4.64
C GLN A 206 8.49 4.10 5.79
N THR A 207 7.92 2.92 5.46
CA THR A 207 7.36 2.01 6.46
C THR A 207 8.27 1.79 7.67
N SER A 208 7.68 1.75 8.85
CA SER A 208 8.37 1.58 10.13
C SER A 208 7.97 0.30 10.86
N TYR A 209 7.41 -0.66 10.12
CA TYR A 209 6.96 -1.94 10.67
C TYR A 209 8.04 -2.63 11.51
N ALA A 210 9.24 -2.81 10.94
CA ALA A 210 10.37 -3.44 11.64
C ALA A 210 10.80 -2.67 12.89
N ARG A 211 10.69 -1.33 12.89
CA ARG A 211 11.00 -0.49 14.07
C ARG A 211 10.00 -0.69 15.22
N VAL A 212 8.74 -1.01 14.89
CA VAL A 212 7.77 -1.38 15.93
C VAL A 212 8.10 -2.75 16.50
N LEU A 213 8.41 -3.74 15.64
CA LEU A 213 8.77 -5.08 16.09
C LEU A 213 10.02 -5.08 16.97
N SER A 214 11.02 -4.27 16.65
CA SER A 214 12.25 -4.11 17.46
C SER A 214 12.04 -3.32 18.75
N GLY A 215 10.89 -2.64 18.91
CA GLY A 215 10.61 -1.77 20.05
C GLY A 215 11.28 -0.39 19.98
N GLU A 216 11.89 -0.02 18.85
CA GLU A 216 12.42 1.33 18.63
C GLU A 216 11.29 2.37 18.61
N ILE A 217 10.13 2.02 18.03
CA ILE A 217 8.90 2.80 18.09
C ILE A 217 7.88 2.00 18.89
N ALA A 218 7.47 2.51 20.04
CA ALA A 218 6.46 1.85 20.87
C ALA A 218 5.04 2.09 20.36
N ILE A 219 4.75 3.28 19.82
CA ILE A 219 3.43 3.69 19.34
C ILE A 219 3.60 4.25 17.92
N LEU A 220 3.11 3.55 16.92
CA LEU A 220 3.14 4.00 15.52
C LEU A 220 1.74 4.35 15.05
N LEU A 221 1.58 5.53 14.43
CA LEU A 221 0.37 5.83 13.67
C LEU A 221 0.40 4.99 12.38
N ASP A 222 -0.44 3.96 12.33
CA ASP A 222 -0.44 3.01 11.22
C ASP A 222 -1.83 2.36 11.04
N TYR A 223 -1.97 1.52 10.05
CA TYR A 223 -3.22 0.82 9.75
C TYR A 223 -3.36 -0.49 10.52
N ASP A 224 -4.62 -0.86 10.75
CA ASP A 224 -5.04 -2.07 11.44
C ASP A 224 -4.38 -3.36 10.90
N PHE A 225 -4.25 -3.50 9.59
CA PHE A 225 -3.68 -4.70 8.99
C PHE A 225 -2.22 -4.95 9.38
N ASN A 226 -1.40 -3.91 9.54
CA ASN A 226 -0.02 -4.06 10.00
C ASN A 226 0.03 -4.47 11.48
N ALA A 227 -0.82 -3.91 12.32
CA ALA A 227 -0.92 -4.30 13.73
C ALA A 227 -1.39 -5.77 13.87
N TYR A 228 -2.38 -6.19 13.09
CA TYR A 228 -2.84 -7.59 13.10
C TYR A 228 -1.79 -8.56 12.55
N ARG A 229 -1.06 -8.17 11.50
CA ARG A 229 0.08 -8.95 11.01
C ARG A 229 1.11 -9.16 12.13
N ALA A 230 1.53 -8.10 12.80
CA ALA A 230 2.47 -8.17 13.90
C ALA A 230 1.96 -9.09 15.02
N LYS A 231 0.70 -8.93 15.43
CA LYS A 231 0.09 -9.72 16.50
C LYS A 231 -0.08 -11.19 16.13
N TYR A 232 -0.64 -11.48 14.96
CA TYR A 232 -1.10 -12.84 14.63
C TYR A 232 -0.12 -13.64 13.77
N LYS A 233 0.67 -12.98 12.90
CA LYS A 233 1.66 -13.64 12.04
C LYS A 233 3.05 -13.65 12.69
N ASP A 234 3.52 -12.50 13.15
CA ASP A 234 4.85 -12.37 13.71
C ASP A 234 4.90 -12.61 15.23
N LYS A 235 3.72 -12.83 15.87
CA LYS A 235 3.56 -13.15 17.30
C LYS A 235 4.13 -12.08 18.24
N ALA A 236 4.21 -10.85 17.79
CA ALA A 236 4.62 -9.72 18.63
C ALA A 236 3.49 -9.31 19.59
N ASN A 237 3.86 -8.82 20.77
CA ASN A 237 2.90 -8.28 21.74
C ASN A 237 2.43 -6.87 21.31
N VAL A 238 1.62 -6.86 20.25
CA VAL A 238 1.10 -5.62 19.64
C VAL A 238 -0.41 -5.54 19.83
N GLU A 239 -0.88 -4.35 20.23
CA GLU A 239 -2.28 -3.99 20.26
C GLU A 239 -2.59 -2.92 19.20
N PHE A 240 -3.81 -2.98 18.66
CA PHE A 240 -4.31 -1.93 17.76
C PHE A 240 -5.42 -1.14 18.44
N VAL A 241 -5.31 0.19 18.40
CA VAL A 241 -6.28 1.09 19.02
C VAL A 241 -6.80 2.08 17.98
N ILE A 242 -8.12 2.16 17.84
CA ILE A 242 -8.79 3.25 17.11
C ILE A 242 -9.09 4.35 18.13
N PRO A 243 -8.53 5.56 17.97
CA PRO A 243 -8.71 6.66 18.93
C PRO A 243 -10.18 6.96 19.21
N ALA A 244 -10.50 7.28 20.47
CA ALA A 244 -11.88 7.50 20.90
C ALA A 244 -12.54 8.70 20.20
N GLU A 245 -11.76 9.74 19.85
CA GLU A 245 -12.26 10.92 19.15
C GLU A 245 -12.52 10.66 17.65
N GLY A 246 -12.14 9.48 17.14
CA GLY A 246 -12.37 9.06 15.78
C GLY A 246 -11.09 8.93 14.95
N SER A 247 -11.26 8.28 13.83
CA SER A 247 -10.20 8.03 12.83
C SER A 247 -10.79 7.89 11.42
N LEU A 248 -9.97 7.45 10.46
CA LEU A 248 -10.33 7.31 9.05
C LEU A 248 -10.14 5.88 8.54
N VAL A 249 -11.06 5.49 7.64
CA VAL A 249 -10.87 4.36 6.71
C VAL A 249 -10.48 4.93 5.37
N VAL A 250 -9.44 4.38 4.76
CA VAL A 250 -8.97 4.88 3.46
C VAL A 250 -8.65 3.74 2.48
N PRO A 251 -8.99 3.91 1.20
CA PRO A 251 -8.64 2.96 0.16
C PRO A 251 -7.20 3.12 -0.32
N TYR A 252 -6.62 1.99 -0.70
CA TYR A 252 -5.42 1.90 -1.51
C TYR A 252 -5.78 1.43 -2.91
N VAL A 253 -5.18 2.06 -3.89
CA VAL A 253 -5.53 1.90 -5.30
C VAL A 253 -4.35 1.40 -6.12
N MET A 254 -4.65 0.73 -7.22
CA MET A 254 -3.68 0.44 -8.27
C MET A 254 -4.06 1.09 -9.59
N SER A 255 -3.04 1.32 -10.40
CA SER A 255 -3.15 1.94 -11.71
C SER A 255 -2.18 1.30 -12.70
N LEU A 256 -2.55 1.27 -13.97
CA LEU A 256 -1.65 0.99 -15.08
C LEU A 256 -0.88 2.26 -15.42
N VAL A 257 0.45 2.19 -15.47
CA VAL A 257 1.29 3.34 -15.80
C VAL A 257 1.17 3.66 -17.29
N ASN A 258 0.95 4.92 -17.62
CA ASN A 258 0.83 5.35 -19.02
C ASN A 258 2.16 5.13 -19.75
N LYS A 259 2.12 4.44 -20.90
CA LYS A 259 3.30 4.05 -21.71
C LYS A 259 4.36 3.22 -20.95
N GLY A 260 3.99 2.53 -19.87
CA GLY A 260 4.88 1.59 -19.19
C GLY A 260 5.43 0.55 -20.17
N PRO A 261 6.71 0.11 -20.03
CA PRO A 261 7.38 -0.71 -21.01
C PRO A 261 6.76 -2.12 -21.20
N ASN A 262 6.11 -2.66 -20.16
CA ASN A 262 5.56 -4.02 -20.16
C ASN A 262 4.04 -4.01 -19.89
N GLN A 263 3.27 -3.25 -20.68
CA GLN A 263 1.82 -3.07 -20.52
C GLN A 263 1.04 -4.38 -20.38
N VAL A 264 1.40 -5.40 -21.18
CA VAL A 264 0.74 -6.71 -21.14
C VAL A 264 0.92 -7.36 -19.76
N ASN A 265 2.13 -7.34 -19.24
CA ASN A 265 2.43 -7.91 -17.92
C ASN A 265 1.84 -7.06 -16.78
N GLY A 266 1.86 -5.74 -16.93
CA GLY A 266 1.19 -4.82 -15.99
C GLY A 266 -0.30 -5.14 -15.86
N LYS A 267 -1.01 -5.35 -16.96
CA LYS A 267 -2.42 -5.78 -16.97
C LYS A 267 -2.63 -7.12 -16.26
N LYS A 268 -1.77 -8.12 -16.51
CA LYS A 268 -1.83 -9.41 -15.79
C LYS A 268 -1.69 -9.24 -14.27
N VAL A 269 -0.80 -8.36 -13.82
CA VAL A 269 -0.64 -8.03 -12.40
C VAL A 269 -1.94 -7.43 -11.85
N LEU A 270 -2.53 -6.46 -12.54
CA LEU A 270 -3.77 -5.79 -12.13
C LEU A 270 -4.97 -6.74 -12.09
N ASP A 271 -5.08 -7.66 -13.06
CA ASP A 271 -6.12 -8.70 -13.05
C ASP A 271 -5.94 -9.66 -11.87
N PHE A 272 -4.69 -10.09 -11.61
CA PHE A 272 -4.42 -11.01 -10.52
C PHE A 272 -4.75 -10.42 -9.14
N VAL A 273 -4.37 -9.19 -8.85
CA VAL A 273 -4.62 -8.58 -7.52
C VAL A 273 -6.10 -8.39 -7.21
N LEU A 274 -6.96 -8.36 -8.23
CA LEU A 274 -8.42 -8.32 -8.08
C LEU A 274 -9.09 -9.69 -8.23
N SER A 275 -8.36 -10.74 -8.61
CA SER A 275 -8.90 -12.10 -8.66
C SER A 275 -9.28 -12.60 -7.26
N ASP A 276 -10.05 -13.68 -7.18
CA ASP A 276 -10.40 -14.32 -5.90
C ASP A 276 -9.15 -14.68 -5.11
N GLU A 277 -8.12 -15.22 -5.77
CA GLU A 277 -6.86 -15.59 -5.14
C GLU A 277 -6.08 -14.37 -4.64
N GLY A 278 -5.94 -13.32 -5.46
CA GLY A 278 -5.27 -12.08 -5.07
C GLY A 278 -5.97 -11.38 -3.89
N GLN A 279 -7.29 -11.33 -3.90
CA GLN A 279 -8.08 -10.75 -2.82
C GLN A 279 -8.03 -11.61 -1.54
N ALA A 280 -7.98 -12.94 -1.66
CA ALA A 280 -7.81 -13.83 -0.52
C ALA A 280 -6.43 -13.65 0.16
N ILE A 281 -5.38 -13.37 -0.61
CA ILE A 281 -4.05 -13.04 -0.06
C ILE A 281 -4.15 -11.78 0.81
N TRP A 282 -4.80 -10.72 0.32
CA TRP A 282 -5.04 -9.51 1.12
C TRP A 282 -5.83 -9.81 2.40
N ALA A 283 -6.91 -10.59 2.29
CA ALA A 283 -7.73 -10.96 3.44
C ALA A 283 -6.92 -11.75 4.49
N ASN A 284 -6.12 -12.73 4.08
CA ASN A 284 -5.28 -13.54 4.96
C ASN A 284 -4.14 -12.72 5.62
N ALA A 285 -3.78 -11.59 5.02
CA ALA A 285 -2.86 -10.61 5.59
C ALA A 285 -3.58 -9.53 6.44
N TYR A 286 -4.85 -9.76 6.80
CA TYR A 286 -5.71 -8.89 7.61
C TYR A 286 -6.09 -7.55 6.96
N LEU A 287 -5.81 -7.36 5.67
CA LEU A 287 -6.35 -6.22 4.94
C LEU A 287 -7.85 -6.42 4.68
N ARG A 288 -8.53 -5.32 4.37
CA ARG A 288 -9.93 -5.36 3.92
C ARG A 288 -9.95 -5.30 2.40
N PRO A 289 -10.01 -6.45 1.71
CA PRO A 289 -10.07 -6.48 0.27
C PRO A 289 -11.32 -5.75 -0.21
N VAL A 290 -11.28 -5.18 -1.41
CA VAL A 290 -12.44 -4.49 -1.99
C VAL A 290 -13.60 -5.47 -2.26
N ARG A 291 -13.29 -6.75 -2.47
CA ARG A 291 -14.24 -7.86 -2.55
C ARG A 291 -14.36 -8.50 -1.16
N ALA A 292 -15.24 -7.95 -0.32
CA ALA A 292 -15.38 -8.33 1.09
C ALA A 292 -15.70 -9.83 1.31
N SER A 293 -16.30 -10.50 0.32
CA SER A 293 -16.56 -11.97 0.34
C SER A 293 -15.27 -12.80 0.42
N ALA A 294 -14.11 -12.22 0.11
CA ALA A 294 -12.82 -12.91 0.20
C ALA A 294 -12.29 -13.03 1.64
N ILE A 295 -12.91 -12.41 2.65
CA ILE A 295 -12.43 -12.45 4.04
C ILE A 295 -12.89 -13.75 4.72
N PRO A 296 -11.97 -14.67 5.09
CA PRO A 296 -12.31 -15.89 5.81
C PRO A 296 -12.91 -15.57 7.20
N LYS A 297 -13.83 -16.41 7.68
CA LYS A 297 -14.48 -16.21 8.99
C LYS A 297 -13.49 -16.17 10.16
N GLU A 298 -12.45 -17.00 10.12
CA GLU A 298 -11.39 -17.04 11.14
C GLU A 298 -10.54 -15.77 11.15
N VAL A 299 -10.37 -15.09 10.00
CA VAL A 299 -9.71 -13.79 9.93
C VAL A 299 -10.64 -12.70 10.47
N GLN A 300 -11.92 -12.75 10.08
CA GLN A 300 -12.94 -11.82 10.57
C GLN A 300 -13.04 -11.82 12.11
N ALA A 301 -12.93 -12.99 12.74
CA ALA A 301 -13.00 -13.13 14.19
C ALA A 301 -11.82 -12.51 14.96
N ARG A 302 -10.72 -12.17 14.26
CA ARG A 302 -9.53 -11.55 14.86
C ARG A 302 -9.55 -10.03 14.84
N PHE A 303 -10.49 -9.44 14.09
CA PHE A 303 -10.65 -7.98 14.05
C PHE A 303 -11.26 -7.45 15.35
N LEU A 304 -11.01 -6.19 15.64
CA LEU A 304 -11.72 -5.49 16.70
C LEU A 304 -13.25 -5.57 16.46
N PRO A 305 -14.05 -5.41 17.51
CA PRO A 305 -15.51 -5.34 17.37
C PRO A 305 -15.95 -4.25 16.39
N ALA A 306 -17.08 -4.43 15.72
CA ALA A 306 -17.65 -3.47 14.79
C ALA A 306 -17.88 -2.08 15.42
N SER A 307 -18.18 -2.04 16.72
CA SER A 307 -18.32 -0.79 17.50
C SER A 307 -17.04 0.06 17.53
N GLU A 308 -15.87 -0.58 17.53
CA GLU A 308 -14.59 0.13 17.44
C GLU A 308 -14.39 0.73 16.05
N TYR A 309 -14.70 -0.05 14.99
CA TYR A 309 -14.60 0.45 13.62
C TYR A 309 -15.63 1.55 13.30
N ALA A 310 -16.73 1.63 14.01
CA ALA A 310 -17.70 2.71 13.86
C ALA A 310 -17.13 4.12 14.16
N LYS A 311 -15.99 4.19 14.86
CA LYS A 311 -15.24 5.43 15.10
C LYS A 311 -14.47 5.91 13.86
N ALA A 312 -14.16 5.01 12.92
CA ALA A 312 -13.45 5.36 11.70
C ALA A 312 -14.45 5.78 10.61
N LYS A 313 -14.23 6.96 10.04
CA LYS A 313 -15.11 7.56 9.02
C LYS A 313 -14.44 7.55 7.65
N THR A 314 -15.24 7.67 6.61
CA THR A 314 -14.78 8.04 5.28
C THR A 314 -14.73 9.56 5.14
N VAL A 315 -14.01 10.05 4.16
CA VAL A 315 -13.86 11.46 3.85
C VAL A 315 -14.02 11.65 2.34
N ASP A 316 -14.30 12.86 1.89
CA ASP A 316 -14.24 13.19 0.46
C ASP A 316 -12.77 13.08 -0.01
N TYR A 317 -12.44 11.96 -0.65
CA TYR A 317 -11.08 11.68 -1.13
C TYR A 317 -10.66 12.62 -2.27
N GLY A 318 -11.62 13.12 -3.06
CA GLY A 318 -11.36 14.11 -4.10
C GLY A 318 -10.90 15.44 -3.49
N LYS A 319 -11.66 15.95 -2.52
CA LYS A 319 -11.28 17.15 -1.78
C LYS A 319 -9.99 16.95 -0.98
N MET A 320 -9.83 15.78 -0.35
CA MET A 320 -8.60 15.44 0.37
C MET A 320 -7.38 15.49 -0.56
N ALA A 321 -7.49 14.99 -1.81
CA ALA A 321 -6.41 15.07 -2.80
C ALA A 321 -6.13 16.52 -3.25
N GLU A 322 -7.18 17.34 -3.42
CA GLU A 322 -7.07 18.75 -3.82
C GLU A 322 -6.26 19.57 -2.82
N VAL A 323 -6.54 19.40 -1.52
CA VAL A 323 -5.92 20.23 -0.46
C VAL A 323 -4.60 19.67 0.06
N GLN A 324 -4.19 18.47 -0.35
CA GLN A 324 -3.01 17.77 0.18
C GLN A 324 -1.73 18.57 0.01
N LYS A 325 -1.51 19.19 -1.16
CA LYS A 325 -0.31 19.99 -1.41
C LYS A 325 -0.20 21.19 -0.46
N ALA A 326 -1.29 21.93 -0.30
CA ALA A 326 -1.32 23.10 0.58
C ALA A 326 -1.05 22.70 2.04
N PHE A 327 -1.62 21.58 2.50
CA PHE A 327 -1.30 21.01 3.81
C PHE A 327 0.19 20.63 3.91
N SER A 328 0.72 19.91 2.92
CA SER A 328 2.13 19.46 2.92
C SER A 328 3.11 20.62 2.99
N ASP A 329 2.89 21.68 2.18
CA ASP A 329 3.72 22.88 2.17
C ASP A 329 3.68 23.58 3.55
N ARG A 330 2.49 23.63 4.17
CA ARG A 330 2.32 24.20 5.50
C ARG A 330 2.99 23.37 6.58
N TYR A 331 2.86 22.04 6.52
CA TYR A 331 3.49 21.12 7.47
C TYR A 331 5.01 21.25 7.44
N LEU A 332 5.62 21.23 6.24
CA LEU A 332 7.07 21.42 6.06
C LEU A 332 7.56 22.77 6.60
N LYS A 333 6.79 23.84 6.42
CA LYS A 333 7.14 25.18 6.87
C LYS A 333 7.05 25.37 8.38
N GLU A 334 6.03 24.75 9.01
CA GLU A 334 5.69 25.06 10.40
C GLU A 334 6.14 24.00 11.41
N ILE A 335 6.42 22.76 10.95
CA ILE A 335 6.74 21.61 11.80
C ILE A 335 8.17 21.10 11.57
N GLN A 336 8.63 21.02 10.32
CA GLN A 336 9.99 20.61 9.94
C GLN A 336 10.86 21.82 9.54
#